data_6aea9b06c99978e481391ac14e39c176
#
_entry.id   6aea9b06c99978e481391ac14e39c176
#
_cell.length_a   1.000
_cell.length_b   1.000
_cell.length_c   1.000
_cell.angle_alpha   90.00
_cell.angle_beta   90.00
_cell.angle_gamma   90.00
#
_symmetry.space_group_name_H-M   'P 1'
#
loop_
_entity.id
_entity.type
_entity.pdbx_description
1 polymer ?
#
loop_
_entity_poly.entity_id
_entity_poly.type
_entity_poly.pdbx_seq_one_letter_code
_entity_poly.pdbx_strand_id
1 'polypeptide(L)'
;MVLIYKDKQVSITKRSKKEFMIHIKDWDGKYKKFWVNFPLSLLKLTKKKTESNMKEYTIRADKMEMLDDFLKRHKHMSYNDCLALLYDIGNQIQSLEMFNVGIPFLKLSDILVVNSKHFFIVNTVRILPISNKTITINTPYKRTAFFSPELQNLTGIPSTVNWKSAYYSLASLVVYCLTHEHILGSKISPGEILDKLYATKLYWALLRCLKSKPRDRYYLII
;
A
#
# COMPACT_ATOMS: atom_id res chain seq x y z
N MET A 1 -24.09 1.29 11.38
CA MET A 1 -22.82 1.80 10.80
C MET A 1 -21.74 0.77 11.07
N VAL A 2 -21.04 0.28 10.05
CA VAL A 2 -19.99 -0.75 10.19
C VAL A 2 -18.64 -0.10 9.95
N LEU A 3 -17.69 -0.29 10.89
CA LEU A 3 -16.31 0.19 10.75
C LEU A 3 -15.55 -0.74 9.82
N ILE A 4 -14.87 -0.16 8.81
CA ILE A 4 -14.01 -0.87 7.86
C ILE A 4 -12.55 -0.68 8.23
N TYR A 5 -12.16 0.56 8.52
CA TYR A 5 -10.79 0.92 8.88
C TYR A 5 -10.77 2.05 9.88
N LYS A 6 -9.77 2.06 10.78
CA LYS A 6 -9.50 3.19 11.68
C LYS A 6 -8.04 3.21 12.11
N ASP A 7 -7.44 4.37 11.95
CA ASP A 7 -6.16 4.72 12.59
C ASP A 7 -6.29 6.04 13.36
N LYS A 8 -5.17 6.68 13.73
CA LYS A 8 -5.16 7.97 14.46
C LYS A 8 -5.74 9.12 13.63
N GLN A 9 -5.73 9.02 12.32
CA GLN A 9 -5.97 10.12 11.39
C GLN A 9 -7.12 9.85 10.43
N VAL A 10 -7.36 8.58 10.08
CA VAL A 10 -8.37 8.18 9.09
C VAL A 10 -9.33 7.17 9.71
N SER A 11 -10.62 7.34 9.45
CA SER A 11 -11.60 6.29 9.68
C SER A 11 -12.51 6.12 8.48
N ILE A 12 -12.80 4.87 8.14
CA ILE A 12 -13.67 4.50 7.02
C ILE A 12 -14.82 3.68 7.59
N THR A 13 -16.06 4.13 7.36
CA THR A 13 -17.25 3.46 7.84
C THR A 13 -18.26 3.24 6.73
N LYS A 14 -18.98 2.12 6.77
CA LYS A 14 -20.11 1.85 5.90
C LYS A 14 -21.37 2.45 6.51
N ARG A 15 -22.03 3.36 5.79
CA ARG A 15 -23.26 4.03 6.21
C ARG A 15 -24.51 3.32 5.69
N SER A 16 -24.48 2.90 4.42
CA SER A 16 -25.57 2.18 3.79
C SER A 16 -25.05 1.10 2.83
N LYS A 17 -25.90 0.45 2.05
CA LYS A 17 -25.52 -0.63 1.12
C LYS A 17 -24.43 -0.19 0.12
N LYS A 18 -24.49 1.07 -0.34
CA LYS A 18 -23.57 1.61 -1.37
C LYS A 18 -22.90 2.93 -0.95
N GLU A 19 -22.99 3.33 0.30
CA GLU A 19 -22.47 4.60 0.79
C GLU A 19 -21.49 4.36 1.93
N PHE A 20 -20.31 4.95 1.77
CA PHE A 20 -19.21 4.87 2.72
C PHE A 20 -18.76 6.28 3.09
N MET A 21 -18.35 6.45 4.35
CA MET A 21 -17.83 7.71 4.86
C MET A 21 -16.37 7.55 5.22
N ILE A 22 -15.55 8.49 4.74
CA ILE A 22 -14.15 8.63 5.12
C ILE A 22 -14.03 9.92 5.92
N HIS A 23 -13.60 9.79 7.16
CA HIS A 23 -13.24 10.91 8.02
C HIS A 23 -11.72 11.03 8.05
N ILE A 24 -11.22 12.22 7.77
CA ILE A 24 -9.79 12.52 7.81
C ILE A 24 -9.60 13.68 8.77
N LYS A 25 -8.78 13.50 9.81
CA LYS A 25 -8.34 14.58 10.67
C LYS A 25 -7.41 15.47 9.84
N ASP A 26 -7.76 16.78 9.73
CA ASP A 26 -6.93 17.72 9.00
C ASP A 26 -5.69 18.06 9.82
N TRP A 27 -4.54 17.72 9.28
CA TRP A 27 -3.25 18.09 9.83
C TRP A 27 -2.33 18.53 8.69
N ASP A 28 -1.47 19.46 8.94
CA ASP A 28 -0.29 19.97 8.21
C ASP A 28 -0.28 19.98 6.66
N GLY A 29 -1.36 19.84 5.97
CA GLY A 29 -1.40 19.92 4.51
C GLY A 29 -0.56 18.90 3.73
N LYS A 30 0.40 18.21 4.38
CA LYS A 30 1.29 17.20 3.75
C LYS A 30 0.51 16.02 3.18
N TYR A 31 -0.54 15.61 3.87
CA TYR A 31 -1.35 14.45 3.50
C TYR A 31 -2.56 14.81 2.63
N LYS A 32 -2.91 16.10 2.54
CA LYS A 32 -3.94 16.58 1.62
C LYS A 32 -3.66 16.17 0.18
N LYS A 33 -2.38 16.16 -0.22
CA LYS A 33 -1.91 15.75 -1.54
C LYS A 33 -2.01 14.23 -1.76
N PHE A 34 -1.81 13.41 -0.71
CA PHE A 34 -1.95 11.96 -0.80
C PHE A 34 -3.39 11.54 -1.15
N TRP A 35 -4.39 12.15 -0.49
CA TRP A 35 -5.80 11.88 -0.76
C TRP A 35 -6.31 12.53 -2.05
N VAL A 36 -5.63 13.52 -2.59
CA VAL A 36 -5.95 14.10 -3.92
C VAL A 36 -5.65 13.10 -5.04
N ASN A 37 -4.68 12.20 -4.84
CA ASN A 37 -4.38 11.10 -5.76
C ASN A 37 -5.25 9.84 -5.52
N PHE A 38 -6.08 9.84 -4.51
CA PHE A 38 -7.22 8.95 -4.48
C PHE A 38 -8.06 9.30 -5.72
N PRO A 39 -8.35 8.38 -6.65
CA PRO A 39 -9.05 8.73 -7.88
C PRO A 39 -10.47 9.20 -7.56
N LEU A 40 -10.53 10.47 -7.21
CA LEU A 40 -11.76 11.21 -6.93
C LEU A 40 -12.68 11.19 -8.15
N SER A 41 -12.12 10.98 -9.35
CA SER A 41 -12.85 10.84 -10.60
C SER A 41 -13.75 9.60 -10.66
N LEU A 42 -13.39 8.52 -9.95
CA LEU A 42 -14.20 7.28 -9.89
C LEU A 42 -15.22 7.31 -8.75
N LEU A 43 -15.07 8.22 -7.82
CA LEU A 43 -15.87 8.31 -6.61
C LEU A 43 -16.58 9.65 -6.63
N LYS A 44 -17.90 9.67 -6.74
CA LYS A 44 -18.71 10.89 -6.58
C LYS A 44 -18.56 11.39 -5.13
N LEU A 45 -17.54 12.22 -4.91
CA LEU A 45 -17.30 12.82 -3.61
C LEU A 45 -18.23 13.99 -3.37
N THR A 46 -19.01 13.90 -2.33
CA THR A 46 -19.71 15.05 -1.77
C THR A 46 -18.91 15.54 -0.56
N LYS A 47 -18.27 16.71 -0.70
CA LYS A 47 -17.61 17.37 0.45
C LYS A 47 -18.67 17.88 1.40
N LYS A 48 -18.65 17.45 2.65
CA LYS A 48 -19.34 18.13 3.74
C LYS A 48 -18.31 18.91 4.56
N LYS A 49 -18.52 20.22 4.72
CA LYS A 49 -17.72 21.05 5.61
C LYS A 49 -18.18 20.78 7.04
N THR A 50 -17.32 20.25 7.88
CA THR A 50 -17.55 20.17 9.33
C THR A 50 -16.73 21.24 10.02
N GLU A 51 -17.26 21.83 11.09
CA GLU A 51 -16.69 22.96 11.85
C GLU A 51 -15.46 22.61 12.69
N SER A 52 -14.99 21.38 12.63
CA SER A 52 -13.75 20.90 13.29
C SER A 52 -12.69 20.58 12.25
N ASN A 53 -11.42 20.52 12.65
CA ASN A 53 -10.26 20.09 11.82
C ASN A 53 -10.42 18.69 11.19
N MET A 54 -11.63 18.24 10.96
CA MET A 54 -11.99 16.98 10.32
C MET A 54 -12.65 17.21 8.97
N LYS A 55 -12.17 16.52 7.95
CA LYS A 55 -12.80 16.44 6.62
C LYS A 55 -13.56 15.14 6.49
N GLU A 56 -14.80 15.25 6.06
CA GLU A 56 -15.68 14.14 5.79
C GLU A 56 -15.92 14.03 4.28
N TYR A 57 -15.72 12.83 3.76
CA TYR A 57 -15.97 12.50 2.36
C TYR A 57 -16.97 11.35 2.31
N THR A 58 -18.03 11.53 1.54
CA THR A 58 -18.95 10.44 1.22
C THR A 58 -18.59 9.83 -0.12
N ILE A 59 -18.44 8.53 -0.15
CA ILE A 59 -18.07 7.75 -1.35
C ILE A 59 -19.19 6.79 -1.67
N ARG A 60 -19.57 6.71 -2.92
CA ARG A 60 -20.47 5.66 -3.42
C ARG A 60 -19.67 4.55 -4.09
N ALA A 61 -19.76 3.36 -3.54
CA ALA A 61 -19.14 2.15 -4.07
C ALA A 61 -20.06 0.95 -3.81
N ASP A 62 -19.97 -0.07 -4.62
CA ASP A 62 -20.70 -1.32 -4.38
C ASP A 62 -20.11 -2.08 -3.20
N LYS A 63 -18.78 -2.04 -3.06
CA LYS A 63 -18.05 -2.69 -1.99
C LYS A 63 -16.77 -1.94 -1.63
N MET A 64 -16.48 -1.88 -0.34
CA MET A 64 -15.20 -1.42 0.22
C MET A 64 -14.80 -2.35 1.36
N GLU A 65 -13.58 -2.82 1.37
CA GLU A 65 -13.02 -3.71 2.39
C GLU A 65 -11.49 -3.62 2.39
N MET A 66 -10.86 -4.11 3.46
CA MET A 66 -9.41 -4.20 3.52
C MET A 66 -8.91 -5.40 2.70
N LEU A 67 -7.68 -5.33 2.18
CA LEU A 67 -7.11 -6.38 1.32
C LEU A 67 -6.96 -7.72 2.05
N ASP A 68 -6.70 -7.70 3.36
CA ASP A 68 -6.68 -8.92 4.16
C ASP A 68 -8.05 -9.60 4.25
N ASP A 69 -9.14 -8.85 4.37
CA ASP A 69 -10.50 -9.40 4.35
C ASP A 69 -10.92 -9.83 2.93
N PHE A 70 -10.47 -9.11 1.91
CA PHE A 70 -10.64 -9.54 0.52
C PHE A 70 -10.01 -10.91 0.28
N LEU A 71 -8.75 -11.12 0.71
CA LEU A 71 -8.02 -12.38 0.53
C LEU A 71 -8.59 -13.55 1.35
N LYS A 72 -9.14 -13.31 2.53
CA LYS A 72 -9.83 -14.37 3.31
C LYS A 72 -11.00 -15.00 2.54
N ARG A 73 -11.64 -14.24 1.65
CA ARG A 73 -12.77 -14.71 0.83
C ARG A 73 -12.35 -15.27 -0.52
N HIS A 74 -11.23 -14.81 -1.04
CA HIS A 74 -10.68 -15.20 -2.34
C HIS A 74 -9.34 -15.91 -2.09
N LYS A 75 -9.27 -17.22 -2.36
CA LYS A 75 -8.02 -17.99 -2.11
C LYS A 75 -6.79 -17.36 -2.76
N HIS A 76 -6.95 -16.86 -4.00
CA HIS A 76 -5.88 -16.20 -4.75
C HIS A 76 -6.46 -15.02 -5.52
N MET A 77 -5.63 -14.02 -5.76
CA MET A 77 -5.96 -12.95 -6.71
C MET A 77 -5.61 -13.40 -8.14
N SER A 78 -6.41 -12.95 -9.09
CA SER A 78 -6.10 -13.18 -10.51
C SER A 78 -4.86 -12.38 -10.93
N TYR A 79 -4.27 -12.77 -12.07
CA TYR A 79 -3.17 -12.02 -12.70
C TYR A 79 -3.55 -10.53 -12.87
N ASN A 80 -4.75 -10.25 -13.41
CA ASN A 80 -5.20 -8.89 -13.67
C ASN A 80 -5.41 -8.09 -12.39
N ASP A 81 -5.93 -8.70 -11.32
CA ASP A 81 -6.09 -8.03 -10.03
C ASP A 81 -4.73 -7.73 -9.39
N CYS A 82 -3.77 -8.64 -9.51
CA CYS A 82 -2.40 -8.44 -9.04
C CYS A 82 -1.67 -7.35 -9.83
N LEU A 83 -1.89 -7.27 -11.14
CA LEU A 83 -1.37 -6.20 -11.98
C LEU A 83 -1.99 -4.85 -11.61
N ALA A 84 -3.30 -4.79 -11.38
CA ALA A 84 -4.00 -3.59 -10.91
C ALA A 84 -3.50 -3.16 -9.52
N LEU A 85 -3.34 -4.10 -8.59
CA LEU A 85 -2.78 -3.84 -7.25
C LEU A 85 -1.37 -3.25 -7.34
N LEU A 86 -0.49 -3.86 -8.14
CA LEU A 86 0.86 -3.37 -8.35
C LEU A 86 0.86 -1.95 -8.95
N TYR A 87 -0.01 -1.71 -9.94
CA TYR A 87 -0.13 -0.42 -10.62
C TYR A 87 -0.67 0.67 -9.69
N ASP A 88 -1.80 0.43 -9.04
CA ASP A 88 -2.46 1.43 -8.19
C ASP A 88 -1.57 1.82 -6.99
N ILE A 89 -1.01 0.84 -6.30
CA ILE A 89 -0.15 1.10 -5.12
C ILE A 89 1.21 1.63 -5.53
N GLY A 90 1.79 1.14 -6.63
CA GLY A 90 3.06 1.64 -7.15
C GLY A 90 3.00 3.12 -7.51
N ASN A 91 1.93 3.55 -8.19
CA ASN A 91 1.71 4.96 -8.51
C ASN A 91 1.52 5.83 -7.25
N GLN A 92 0.85 5.29 -6.22
CA GLN A 92 0.71 6.00 -4.95
C GLN A 92 2.07 6.16 -4.24
N ILE A 93 2.93 5.14 -4.26
CA ILE A 93 4.30 5.22 -3.72
C ILE A 93 5.11 6.27 -4.49
N GLN A 94 5.07 6.26 -5.82
CA GLN A 94 5.74 7.29 -6.64
C GLN A 94 5.23 8.69 -6.34
N SER A 95 3.91 8.84 -6.17
CA SER A 95 3.32 10.14 -5.81
C SER A 95 3.79 10.62 -4.44
N LEU A 96 3.91 9.74 -3.46
CA LEU A 96 4.47 10.08 -2.14
C LEU A 96 5.93 10.53 -2.26
N GLU A 97 6.73 9.82 -3.05
CA GLU A 97 8.13 10.17 -3.30
C GLU A 97 8.28 11.58 -3.89
N MET A 98 7.44 11.95 -4.85
CA MET A 98 7.43 13.31 -5.42
C MET A 98 7.22 14.42 -4.37
N PHE A 99 6.62 14.09 -3.23
CA PHE A 99 6.43 14.98 -2.09
C PHE A 99 7.46 14.80 -0.99
N ASN A 100 8.56 14.09 -1.25
CA ASN A 100 9.60 13.76 -0.27
C ASN A 100 9.07 13.06 0.98
N VAL A 101 8.05 12.21 0.81
CA VAL A 101 7.55 11.31 1.84
C VAL A 101 7.46 9.89 1.29
N GLY A 102 7.56 8.89 2.17
CA GLY A 102 7.54 7.49 1.77
C GLY A 102 7.02 6.59 2.86
N ILE A 103 6.80 5.34 2.48
CA ILE A 103 6.35 4.28 3.38
C ILE A 103 7.45 3.22 3.43
N PRO A 104 7.98 2.87 4.61
CA PRO A 104 9.06 1.89 4.69
C PRO A 104 8.62 0.48 4.30
N PHE A 105 7.36 0.12 4.54
CA PHE A 105 6.77 -1.17 4.17
C PHE A 105 5.25 -1.11 4.18
N LEU A 106 4.63 -2.13 3.56
CA LEU A 106 3.18 -2.32 3.48
C LEU A 106 2.76 -3.61 4.19
N LYS A 107 1.50 -3.63 4.64
CA LYS A 107 0.78 -4.82 5.09
C LYS A 107 -0.53 -4.94 4.31
N LEU A 108 -1.14 -6.12 4.30
CA LEU A 108 -2.47 -6.31 3.70
C LEU A 108 -3.51 -5.38 4.34
N SER A 109 -3.43 -5.18 5.66
CA SER A 109 -4.31 -4.27 6.42
C SER A 109 -4.04 -2.77 6.19
N ASP A 110 -3.10 -2.40 5.33
CA ASP A 110 -2.85 -1.00 4.95
C ASP A 110 -3.55 -0.62 3.65
N ILE A 111 -4.11 -1.61 2.93
CA ILE A 111 -4.64 -1.44 1.59
C ILE A 111 -6.15 -1.65 1.60
N LEU A 112 -6.87 -0.64 1.13
CA LEU A 112 -8.30 -0.67 0.90
C LEU A 112 -8.57 -1.15 -0.52
N VAL A 113 -9.54 -2.04 -0.68
CA VAL A 113 -10.05 -2.53 -1.96
C VAL A 113 -11.41 -1.92 -2.22
N VAL A 114 -11.59 -1.27 -3.35
CA VAL A 114 -12.85 -0.65 -3.77
C VAL A 114 -13.36 -1.33 -5.03
N ASN A 115 -14.61 -1.81 -4.96
CA ASN A 115 -15.30 -2.51 -6.06
C ASN A 115 -14.50 -3.70 -6.62
N SER A 116 -13.64 -4.32 -5.82
CA SER A 116 -12.74 -5.42 -6.21
C SER A 116 -11.79 -5.10 -7.36
N LYS A 117 -11.55 -3.83 -7.67
CA LYS A 117 -10.78 -3.38 -8.85
C LYS A 117 -9.73 -2.33 -8.55
N HIS A 118 -9.91 -1.53 -7.50
CA HIS A 118 -9.03 -0.39 -7.18
C HIS A 118 -8.45 -0.56 -5.80
N PHE A 119 -7.18 -0.23 -5.66
CA PHE A 119 -6.41 -0.46 -4.45
C PHE A 119 -5.81 0.85 -3.94
N PHE A 120 -5.97 1.10 -2.61
CA PHE A 120 -5.53 2.36 -2.00
C PHE A 120 -4.83 2.13 -0.68
N ILE A 121 -3.70 2.81 -0.48
CA ILE A 121 -3.05 2.87 0.83
C ILE A 121 -3.89 3.77 1.73
N VAL A 122 -4.32 3.26 2.88
CA VAL A 122 -5.11 4.03 3.86
C VAL A 122 -4.36 4.31 5.15
N ASN A 123 -3.32 3.55 5.46
CA ASN A 123 -2.51 3.73 6.66
C ASN A 123 -1.54 4.90 6.49
N THR A 124 -1.92 6.05 7.04
CA THR A 124 -1.13 7.28 6.97
C THR A 124 -0.06 7.38 8.05
N VAL A 125 -0.16 6.58 9.12
CA VAL A 125 0.78 6.61 10.27
C VAL A 125 2.21 6.24 9.86
N ARG A 126 2.35 5.47 8.76
CA ARG A 126 3.66 5.05 8.23
C ARG A 126 4.20 5.94 7.13
N ILE A 127 3.51 7.02 6.79
CA ILE A 127 4.03 7.99 5.83
C ILE A 127 5.05 8.86 6.57
N LEU A 128 6.32 8.71 6.22
CA LEU A 128 7.45 9.35 6.89
C LEU A 128 8.24 10.22 5.90
N PRO A 129 8.91 11.27 6.38
CA PRO A 129 9.76 12.08 5.52
C PRO A 129 10.90 11.26 4.88
N ILE A 130 11.19 11.55 3.61
CA ILE A 130 12.39 11.10 2.92
C ILE A 130 13.45 12.21 3.00
N SER A 131 14.63 11.87 3.51
CA SER A 131 15.81 12.73 3.52
C SER A 131 16.98 11.95 2.96
N ASN A 132 17.73 12.53 2.01
CA ASN A 132 18.89 11.87 1.39
C ASN A 132 18.57 10.44 0.89
N LYS A 133 17.43 10.26 0.25
CA LYS A 133 16.96 8.94 -0.26
C LYS A 133 16.75 7.89 0.84
N THR A 134 16.58 8.31 2.09
CA THR A 134 16.33 7.42 3.23
C THR A 134 15.12 7.86 4.04
N ILE A 135 14.53 6.91 4.75
CA ILE A 135 13.47 7.10 5.73
C ILE A 135 14.05 6.73 7.10
N THR A 136 13.89 7.62 8.08
CA THR A 136 14.33 7.36 9.46
C THR A 136 13.24 6.62 10.22
N ILE A 137 13.62 5.50 10.82
CA ILE A 137 12.77 4.65 11.67
C ILE A 137 13.10 4.98 13.14
N ASN A 138 12.17 5.65 13.81
CA ASN A 138 12.32 6.07 15.22
C ASN A 138 11.53 5.20 16.20
N THR A 139 10.67 4.32 15.70
CA THR A 139 9.83 3.43 16.51
C THR A 139 9.94 2.00 16.03
N PRO A 140 9.95 1.00 16.94
CA PRO A 140 10.02 -0.38 16.52
C PRO A 140 8.73 -0.79 15.79
N TYR A 141 8.90 -1.53 14.70
CA TYR A 141 7.78 -2.14 14.00
C TYR A 141 7.74 -3.65 14.26
N LYS A 142 6.53 -4.17 14.45
CA LYS A 142 6.34 -5.62 14.44
C LYS A 142 6.73 -6.16 13.07
N ARG A 143 7.67 -7.11 13.03
CA ARG A 143 8.15 -7.75 11.79
C ARG A 143 6.98 -8.33 11.00
N THR A 144 7.05 -8.21 9.69
CA THR A 144 6.10 -8.82 8.74
C THR A 144 6.87 -9.58 7.67
N ALA A 145 6.21 -10.52 7.03
CA ALA A 145 6.78 -11.27 5.90
C ALA A 145 7.01 -10.39 4.64
N PHE A 146 6.52 -9.15 4.66
CA PHE A 146 6.68 -8.21 3.54
C PHE A 146 7.81 -7.19 3.75
N PHE A 147 8.62 -7.35 4.78
CA PHE A 147 9.79 -6.49 4.99
C PHE A 147 10.84 -6.71 3.90
N SER A 148 11.45 -5.63 3.46
CA SER A 148 12.64 -5.71 2.63
C SER A 148 13.85 -6.22 3.43
N PRO A 149 14.89 -6.77 2.79
CA PRO A 149 16.07 -7.30 3.47
C PRO A 149 16.71 -6.29 4.44
N GLU A 150 16.81 -5.01 4.03
CA GLU A 150 17.37 -3.96 4.88
C GLU A 150 16.52 -3.67 6.12
N LEU A 151 15.17 -3.76 6.01
CA LEU A 151 14.29 -3.61 7.17
C LEU A 151 14.39 -4.77 8.15
N GLN A 152 14.64 -5.98 7.64
CA GLN A 152 14.78 -7.17 8.48
C GLN A 152 16.05 -7.14 9.31
N ASN A 153 17.10 -6.58 8.73
CA ASN A 153 18.44 -6.53 9.33
C ASN A 153 18.64 -5.32 10.27
N LEU A 154 17.58 -4.54 10.56
CA LEU A 154 17.69 -3.47 11.56
C LEU A 154 17.90 -4.06 12.94
N THR A 155 18.99 -3.63 13.58
CA THR A 155 19.39 -4.08 14.93
C THR A 155 19.04 -3.09 16.03
N GLY A 156 18.72 -1.86 15.68
CA GLY A 156 18.38 -0.82 16.64
C GLY A 156 17.61 0.34 16.04
N ILE A 157 17.13 1.24 16.88
CA ILE A 157 16.47 2.50 16.52
C ILE A 157 17.12 3.65 17.30
N PRO A 158 17.28 4.84 16.72
CA PRO A 158 16.89 5.19 15.33
C PRO A 158 17.75 4.49 14.27
N SER A 159 17.15 4.15 13.15
CA SER A 159 17.84 3.56 12.00
C SER A 159 17.28 4.14 10.70
N THR A 160 18.05 4.06 9.62
CA THR A 160 17.62 4.53 8.31
C THR A 160 17.47 3.39 7.34
N VAL A 161 16.46 3.47 6.48
CA VAL A 161 16.26 2.54 5.37
C VAL A 161 16.12 3.31 4.07
N ASN A 162 16.51 2.70 2.97
CA ASN A 162 16.31 3.31 1.67
C ASN A 162 14.80 3.39 1.36
N TRP A 163 14.33 4.51 0.82
CA TRP A 163 12.93 4.72 0.48
C TRP A 163 12.37 3.65 -0.49
N LYS A 164 13.23 3.05 -1.33
CA LYS A 164 12.86 1.95 -2.23
C LYS A 164 12.52 0.63 -1.51
N SER A 165 12.60 0.59 -0.18
CA SER A 165 12.09 -0.53 0.61
C SER A 165 10.60 -0.76 0.39
N ALA A 166 9.84 0.30 0.09
CA ALA A 166 8.43 0.25 -0.28
C ALA A 166 8.16 -0.63 -1.52
N TYR A 167 9.00 -0.53 -2.54
CA TYR A 167 8.82 -1.34 -3.77
C TYR A 167 9.04 -2.83 -3.53
N TYR A 168 10.04 -3.18 -2.70
CA TYR A 168 10.24 -4.56 -2.31
C TYR A 168 9.02 -5.09 -1.53
N SER A 169 8.55 -4.31 -0.57
CA SER A 169 7.40 -4.65 0.24
C SER A 169 6.14 -4.84 -0.60
N LEU A 170 5.88 -3.93 -1.55
CA LEU A 170 4.77 -4.05 -2.49
C LEU A 170 4.87 -5.32 -3.34
N ALA A 171 6.04 -5.58 -3.93
CA ALA A 171 6.23 -6.76 -4.77
C ALA A 171 6.07 -8.05 -3.97
N SER A 172 6.65 -8.13 -2.76
CA SER A 172 6.47 -9.28 -1.86
C SER A 172 5.01 -9.52 -1.49
N LEU A 173 4.25 -8.44 -1.27
CA LEU A 173 2.81 -8.49 -0.99
C LEU A 173 2.02 -8.97 -2.21
N VAL A 174 2.34 -8.49 -3.42
CA VAL A 174 1.68 -8.95 -4.66
C VAL A 174 1.97 -10.41 -4.93
N VAL A 175 3.21 -10.89 -4.73
CA VAL A 175 3.54 -12.32 -4.82
C VAL A 175 2.66 -13.13 -3.88
N TYR A 176 2.54 -12.71 -2.63
CA TYR A 176 1.67 -13.38 -1.66
C TYR A 176 0.21 -13.40 -2.11
N CYS A 177 -0.33 -12.30 -2.61
CA CYS A 177 -1.70 -12.25 -3.12
C CYS A 177 -1.95 -13.23 -4.26
N LEU A 178 -0.93 -13.47 -5.08
CA LEU A 178 -1.01 -14.36 -6.24
C LEU A 178 -0.83 -15.84 -5.88
N THR A 179 0.16 -16.15 -4.99
CA THR A 179 0.64 -17.52 -4.76
C THR A 179 0.39 -18.03 -3.34
N HIS A 180 0.10 -17.16 -2.39
CA HIS A 180 0.13 -17.37 -0.94
C HIS A 180 1.51 -17.78 -0.38
N GLU A 181 2.56 -17.59 -1.17
CA GLU A 181 3.93 -17.81 -0.73
C GLU A 181 4.60 -16.52 -0.29
N HIS A 182 5.41 -16.61 0.75
CA HIS A 182 6.20 -15.47 1.22
C HIS A 182 7.61 -15.54 0.62
N ILE A 183 8.09 -14.43 0.09
CA ILE A 183 9.47 -14.29 -0.38
C ILE A 183 10.45 -14.40 0.79
N LEU A 184 10.09 -13.79 1.91
CA LEU A 184 10.90 -13.84 3.11
C LEU A 184 10.89 -15.24 3.73
N GLY A 185 12.08 -15.77 3.97
CA GLY A 185 12.27 -17.11 4.55
C GLY A 185 12.09 -18.26 3.55
N SER A 186 11.75 -17.97 2.29
CA SER A 186 11.73 -18.96 1.24
C SER A 186 13.15 -19.40 0.88
N LYS A 187 13.33 -20.72 0.66
CA LYS A 187 14.56 -21.30 0.08
C LYS A 187 14.58 -21.19 -1.44
N ILE A 188 13.43 -20.89 -2.04
CA ILE A 188 13.21 -20.80 -3.48
C ILE A 188 13.43 -19.35 -3.91
N SER A 189 14.07 -19.14 -5.04
CA SER A 189 14.29 -17.79 -5.56
C SER A 189 12.97 -17.13 -6.00
N PRO A 190 12.87 -15.77 -5.97
CA PRO A 190 11.67 -15.09 -6.48
C PRO A 190 11.33 -15.44 -7.92
N GLY A 191 12.35 -15.72 -8.77
CA GLY A 191 12.13 -16.13 -10.16
C GLY A 191 11.44 -17.50 -10.27
N GLU A 192 11.83 -18.46 -9.46
CA GLU A 192 11.22 -19.78 -9.41
C GLU A 192 9.79 -19.74 -8.86
N ILE A 193 9.52 -18.92 -7.81
CA ILE A 193 8.16 -18.73 -7.29
C ILE A 193 7.24 -18.16 -8.39
N LEU A 194 7.78 -17.29 -9.23
CA LEU A 194 7.06 -16.62 -10.30
C LEU A 194 7.16 -17.33 -11.66
N ASP A 195 7.70 -18.54 -11.75
CA ASP A 195 7.96 -19.22 -13.01
C ASP A 195 6.72 -19.34 -13.92
N LYS A 196 5.55 -19.60 -13.32
CA LYS A 196 4.26 -19.65 -14.05
C LYS A 196 3.88 -18.33 -14.73
N LEU A 197 4.51 -17.22 -14.34
CA LEU A 197 4.31 -15.88 -14.94
C LEU A 197 5.44 -15.50 -15.89
N TYR A 198 6.37 -16.40 -16.17
CA TYR A 198 7.55 -16.11 -16.99
C TYR A 198 7.20 -15.30 -18.23
N ALA A 199 8.06 -14.33 -18.55
CA ALA A 199 7.95 -13.41 -19.68
C ALA A 199 6.73 -12.44 -19.66
N THR A 200 5.87 -12.46 -18.63
CA THR A 200 4.78 -11.47 -18.53
C THR A 200 5.26 -10.12 -17.96
N LYS A 201 4.45 -9.08 -18.17
CA LYS A 201 4.69 -7.74 -17.57
C LYS A 201 4.81 -7.81 -16.05
N LEU A 202 3.93 -8.56 -15.39
CA LEU A 202 3.91 -8.71 -13.94
C LEU A 202 5.18 -9.41 -13.45
N TYR A 203 5.64 -10.46 -14.12
CA TYR A 203 6.88 -11.16 -13.79
C TYR A 203 8.08 -10.21 -13.73
N TRP A 204 8.31 -9.47 -14.80
CA TRP A 204 9.45 -8.55 -14.88
C TRP A 204 9.35 -7.39 -13.90
N ALA A 205 8.14 -6.83 -13.71
CA ALA A 205 7.92 -5.76 -12.75
C ALA A 205 8.22 -6.22 -11.31
N LEU A 206 7.74 -7.39 -10.91
CA LEU A 206 7.99 -7.96 -9.59
C LEU A 206 9.47 -8.26 -9.37
N LEU A 207 10.15 -8.90 -10.32
CA LEU A 207 11.59 -9.21 -10.17
C LEU A 207 12.46 -7.95 -10.03
N ARG A 208 12.12 -6.86 -10.72
CA ARG A 208 12.82 -5.58 -10.58
C ARG A 208 12.66 -4.99 -9.18
N CYS A 209 11.46 -5.08 -8.61
CA CYS A 209 11.19 -4.59 -7.26
C CYS A 209 11.79 -5.48 -6.17
N LEU A 210 11.93 -6.79 -6.40
CA LEU A 210 12.44 -7.78 -5.45
C LEU A 210 13.97 -7.88 -5.39
N LYS A 211 14.72 -7.01 -6.07
CA LYS A 211 16.18 -6.98 -5.95
C LYS A 211 16.60 -6.77 -4.51
N SER A 212 17.60 -7.53 -4.05
CA SER A 212 18.10 -7.47 -2.67
C SER A 212 18.67 -6.08 -2.33
N LYS A 213 19.47 -5.50 -3.25
CA LYS A 213 20.06 -4.17 -3.06
C LYS A 213 19.08 -3.07 -3.46
N PRO A 214 18.77 -2.10 -2.58
CA PRO A 214 17.81 -1.03 -2.89
C PRO A 214 18.16 -0.21 -4.15
N ARG A 215 19.45 0.02 -4.43
CA ARG A 215 19.91 0.76 -5.61
C ARG A 215 19.46 0.11 -6.93
N ASP A 216 19.32 -1.23 -6.93
CA ASP A 216 18.99 -2.01 -8.11
C ASP A 216 17.46 -2.17 -8.30
N ARG A 217 16.68 -1.66 -7.34
CA ARG A 217 15.21 -1.68 -7.40
C ARG A 217 14.68 -0.51 -8.20
N TYR A 218 13.74 -0.79 -9.06
CA TYR A 218 12.94 0.24 -9.72
C TYR A 218 11.56 -0.28 -10.06
N TYR A 219 10.59 0.60 -9.95
CA TYR A 219 9.22 0.35 -10.31
C TYR A 219 9.01 0.77 -11.76
N LEU A 220 8.72 -0.20 -12.62
CA LEU A 220 8.43 0.00 -14.04
C LEU A 220 7.52 -1.11 -14.52
N ILE A 221 6.35 -0.74 -15.04
CA ILE A 221 5.40 -1.60 -15.73
C ILE A 221 5.42 -1.18 -17.20
N ILE A 222 5.89 -2.07 -18.08
CA ILE A 222 6.00 -1.84 -19.54
C ILE A 222 4.86 -2.56 -20.25
#